data_6c109d8af2905a36a65dd019038b8568
#
_entry.id   6c109d8af2905a36a65dd019038b8568
#
_cell.length_a   1.000
_cell.length_b   1.000
_cell.length_c   1.000
_cell.angle_alpha   90.00
_cell.angle_beta   90.00
_cell.angle_gamma   90.00
#
_symmetry.space_group_name_H-M   'P 1'
#
loop_
_entity.id
_entity.type
_entity.pdbx_description
1 polymer ?
#
loop_
_entity_poly.entity_id
_entity_poly.type
_entity_poly.pdbx_seq_one_letter_code
_entity_poly.pdbx_strand_id
1 'polypeptide(L)'
;MKILNRDAVEFLLIDDDPAITKFLVTYLKQKGHTCEFLTEGFQTAAWLEYHKCDVVVVDLNMPKVDGISLISFIREMSQNLPIIVFTGVGYDEERMHAALRAGANGYVSKNLPIEQLYCVLSRVLATCQQRARRESLARPQHVLAGAA
;
A
#
# COMPACT_ATOMS: atom_id res chain seq x y z
N MET A 1 14.31 16.20 -2.95
CA MET A 1 14.96 14.99 -2.41
C MET A 1 14.12 13.78 -2.77
N LYS A 2 14.63 12.89 -3.60
CA LYS A 2 13.95 11.61 -3.91
C LYS A 2 14.14 10.69 -2.70
N ILE A 3 13.10 10.56 -1.90
CA ILE A 3 13.12 9.67 -0.72
C ILE A 3 12.97 8.21 -1.16
N LEU A 4 12.33 7.97 -2.29
CA LEU A 4 12.21 6.65 -2.89
C LEU A 4 13.34 6.43 -3.91
N ASN A 5 14.11 5.39 -3.71
CA ASN A 5 15.25 5.00 -4.54
C ASN A 5 14.81 4.31 -5.85
N ARG A 6 13.56 4.51 -6.26
CA ARG A 6 12.96 4.06 -7.52
C ARG A 6 12.55 5.24 -8.38
N ASP A 7 12.70 5.12 -9.67
CA ASP A 7 12.34 6.18 -10.61
C ASP A 7 10.82 6.44 -10.67
N ALA A 8 9.98 5.40 -10.51
CA ALA A 8 8.53 5.53 -10.41
C ALA A 8 7.94 4.41 -9.56
N VAL A 9 6.90 4.72 -8.79
CA VAL A 9 6.13 3.77 -7.98
C VAL A 9 4.67 3.85 -8.43
N GLU A 10 4.02 2.71 -8.56
CA GLU A 10 2.60 2.61 -8.87
C GLU A 10 1.79 2.49 -7.60
N PHE A 11 0.95 3.48 -7.33
CA PHE A 11 0.07 3.56 -6.18
C PHE A 11 -1.36 3.18 -6.54
N LEU A 12 -2.01 2.41 -5.67
CA LEU A 12 -3.45 2.27 -5.66
C LEU A 12 -4.00 2.97 -4.41
N LEU A 13 -4.86 3.96 -4.62
CA LEU A 13 -5.57 4.66 -3.55
C LEU A 13 -6.99 4.12 -3.44
N ILE A 14 -7.42 3.81 -2.23
CA ILE A 14 -8.80 3.37 -1.94
C ILE A 14 -9.37 4.31 -0.88
N ASP A 15 -10.16 5.28 -1.33
CA ASP A 15 -10.75 6.33 -0.50
C ASP A 15 -11.98 6.91 -1.21
N ASP A 16 -13.10 7.03 -0.50
CA ASP A 16 -14.34 7.56 -1.04
C ASP A 16 -14.40 9.08 -1.09
N ASP A 17 -13.46 9.79 -0.47
CA ASP A 17 -13.38 11.24 -0.51
C ASP A 17 -12.69 11.72 -1.78
N PRO A 18 -13.44 12.37 -2.72
CA PRO A 18 -12.86 12.81 -3.98
C PRO A 18 -11.82 13.92 -3.82
N ALA A 19 -11.93 14.75 -2.79
CA ALA A 19 -10.96 15.82 -2.52
C ALA A 19 -9.61 15.26 -2.10
N ILE A 20 -9.60 14.29 -1.20
CA ILE A 20 -8.39 13.58 -0.75
C ILE A 20 -7.76 12.82 -1.91
N THR A 21 -8.56 12.09 -2.67
CA THR A 21 -8.08 11.32 -3.83
C THR A 21 -7.42 12.23 -4.86
N LYS A 22 -8.06 13.33 -5.23
CA LYS A 22 -7.51 14.31 -6.18
C LYS A 22 -6.21 14.92 -5.67
N PHE A 23 -6.16 15.29 -4.41
CA PHE A 23 -4.98 15.86 -3.78
C PHE A 23 -3.80 14.87 -3.80
N LEU A 24 -4.01 13.62 -3.38
CA LEU A 24 -2.97 12.59 -3.36
C LEU A 24 -2.47 12.23 -4.77
N VAL A 25 -3.37 12.08 -5.72
CA VAL A 25 -2.99 11.82 -7.12
C VAL A 25 -2.09 12.93 -7.65
N THR A 26 -2.47 14.17 -7.44
CA THR A 26 -1.68 15.33 -7.86
C THR A 26 -0.31 15.36 -7.17
N TYR A 27 -0.29 15.17 -5.87
CA TYR A 27 0.95 15.17 -5.08
C TYR A 27 1.91 14.06 -5.52
N LEU A 28 1.42 12.83 -5.67
CA LEU A 28 2.26 11.70 -6.06
C LEU A 28 2.76 11.82 -7.50
N LYS A 29 1.94 12.33 -8.42
CA LYS A 29 2.35 12.61 -9.80
C LYS A 29 3.44 13.67 -9.87
N GLN A 30 3.36 14.71 -9.06
CA GLN A 30 4.42 15.74 -8.97
C GLN A 30 5.74 15.15 -8.45
N LYS A 31 5.70 14.08 -7.66
CA LYS A 31 6.88 13.34 -7.20
C LYS A 31 7.41 12.33 -8.21
N GLY A 32 6.77 12.19 -9.36
CA GLY A 32 7.19 11.28 -10.43
C GLY A 32 6.62 9.88 -10.35
N HIS A 33 5.54 9.69 -9.59
CA HIS A 33 4.87 8.40 -9.42
C HIS A 33 3.59 8.30 -10.24
N THR A 34 3.10 7.09 -10.45
CA THR A 34 1.78 6.82 -11.02
C THR A 34 0.79 6.46 -9.93
N CYS A 35 -0.46 6.81 -10.14
CA CYS A 35 -1.48 6.66 -9.12
C CYS A 35 -2.85 6.38 -9.76
N GLU A 36 -3.41 5.22 -9.44
CA GLU A 36 -4.80 4.88 -9.71
C GLU A 36 -5.61 4.99 -8.43
N PHE A 37 -6.90 5.20 -8.54
CA PHE A 37 -7.76 5.31 -7.36
C PHE A 37 -9.08 4.58 -7.54
N LEU A 38 -9.59 4.08 -6.42
CA LEU A 38 -10.92 3.49 -6.29
C LEU A 38 -11.69 4.26 -5.21
N THR A 39 -12.90 4.66 -5.52
CA THR A 39 -13.77 5.37 -4.58
C THR A 39 -14.65 4.43 -3.76
N GLU A 40 -14.70 3.16 -4.14
CA GLU A 40 -15.50 2.14 -3.50
C GLU A 40 -14.69 0.88 -3.22
N GLY A 41 -14.65 0.46 -1.97
CA GLY A 41 -13.81 -0.66 -1.53
C GLY A 41 -14.12 -1.99 -2.22
N PHE A 42 -15.37 -2.21 -2.64
CA PHE A 42 -15.75 -3.44 -3.33
C PHE A 42 -15.12 -3.60 -4.73
N GLN A 43 -14.62 -2.53 -5.32
CA GLN A 43 -13.93 -2.55 -6.62
C GLN A 43 -12.51 -3.13 -6.51
N THR A 44 -11.97 -3.24 -5.30
CA THR A 44 -10.57 -3.62 -5.06
C THR A 44 -10.23 -5.01 -5.59
N ALA A 45 -11.13 -5.99 -5.39
CA ALA A 45 -10.92 -7.37 -5.82
C ALA A 45 -10.70 -7.45 -7.34
N ALA A 46 -11.62 -6.88 -8.11
CA ALA A 46 -11.54 -6.88 -9.57
C ALA A 46 -10.32 -6.11 -10.07
N TRP A 47 -10.02 -4.99 -9.43
CA TRP A 47 -8.85 -4.20 -9.82
C TRP A 47 -7.54 -4.98 -9.63
N LEU A 48 -7.33 -5.60 -8.47
CA LEU A 48 -6.13 -6.39 -8.17
C LEU A 48 -6.01 -7.68 -8.99
N GLU A 49 -7.12 -8.21 -9.47
CA GLU A 49 -7.13 -9.37 -10.37
C GLU A 49 -6.50 -9.04 -11.73
N TYR A 50 -6.77 -7.86 -12.26
CA TYR A 50 -6.36 -7.46 -13.61
C TYR A 50 -5.20 -6.45 -13.65
N HIS A 51 -4.83 -5.88 -12.52
CA HIS A 51 -3.79 -4.85 -12.44
C HIS A 51 -2.80 -5.15 -11.33
N LYS A 52 -1.62 -4.55 -11.43
CA LYS A 52 -0.58 -4.60 -10.40
C LYS A 52 -0.28 -3.20 -9.89
N CYS A 53 0.07 -3.11 -8.62
CA CYS A 53 0.60 -1.90 -8.00
C CYS A 53 1.73 -2.24 -7.04
N ASP A 54 2.52 -1.24 -6.68
CA ASP A 54 3.64 -1.39 -5.75
C ASP A 54 3.21 -1.19 -4.30
N VAL A 55 2.14 -0.45 -4.06
CA VAL A 55 1.62 -0.14 -2.73
C VAL A 55 0.15 0.26 -2.80
N VAL A 56 -0.60 -0.12 -1.77
CA VAL A 56 -2.00 0.29 -1.57
C VAL A 56 -2.05 1.27 -0.40
N VAL A 57 -2.74 2.38 -0.60
CA VAL A 57 -3.11 3.33 0.44
C VAL A 57 -4.61 3.26 0.63
N VAL A 58 -5.06 2.91 1.83
CA VAL A 58 -6.47 2.62 2.11
C VAL A 58 -6.99 3.47 3.26
N ASP A 59 -8.19 4.04 3.08
CA ASP A 59 -8.95 4.66 4.16
C ASP A 59 -9.77 3.59 4.91
N LEU A 60 -9.83 3.70 6.23
CA LEU A 60 -10.64 2.82 7.08
C LEU A 60 -12.12 3.19 7.10
N ASN A 61 -12.46 4.45 6.81
CA ASN A 61 -13.81 4.98 6.93
C ASN A 61 -14.49 5.16 5.59
N MET A 62 -14.81 4.06 4.95
CA MET A 62 -15.62 4.08 3.73
C MET A 62 -17.01 3.54 4.01
N PRO A 63 -18.07 4.13 3.38
CA PRO A 63 -19.41 3.54 3.44
C PRO A 63 -19.39 2.13 2.81
N LYS A 64 -20.22 1.24 3.30
CA LYS A 64 -20.48 -0.11 2.76
C LYS A 64 -19.34 -1.12 2.88
N VAL A 65 -18.12 -0.71 3.21
CA VAL A 65 -16.99 -1.61 3.38
C VAL A 65 -16.25 -1.28 4.67
N ASP A 66 -16.02 -2.29 5.49
CA ASP A 66 -15.12 -2.18 6.63
C ASP A 66 -13.66 -2.18 6.14
N GLY A 67 -12.95 -1.10 6.41
CA GLY A 67 -11.57 -0.94 5.96
C GLY A 67 -10.61 -2.00 6.50
N ILE A 68 -10.82 -2.48 7.72
CA ILE A 68 -9.99 -3.55 8.32
C ILE A 68 -10.24 -4.88 7.61
N SER A 69 -11.49 -5.21 7.33
CA SER A 69 -11.84 -6.40 6.54
C SER A 69 -11.26 -6.32 5.12
N LEU A 70 -11.25 -5.14 4.51
CA LEU A 70 -10.64 -4.91 3.21
C LEU A 70 -9.13 -5.16 3.24
N ILE A 71 -8.43 -4.71 4.29
CA ILE A 71 -7.01 -4.98 4.48
C ILE A 71 -6.74 -6.48 4.56
N SER A 72 -7.51 -7.21 5.36
CA SER A 72 -7.41 -8.68 5.46
C SER A 72 -7.60 -9.34 4.11
N PHE A 73 -8.58 -8.90 3.34
CA PHE A 73 -8.89 -9.41 2.01
C PHE A 73 -7.72 -9.15 1.03
N ILE A 74 -7.18 -7.93 0.99
CA ILE A 74 -6.03 -7.60 0.15
C ILE A 74 -4.84 -8.47 0.52
N ARG A 75 -4.61 -8.68 1.82
CA ARG A 75 -3.51 -9.50 2.32
C ARG A 75 -3.64 -10.98 1.92
N GLU A 76 -4.84 -11.52 1.86
CA GLU A 76 -5.10 -12.86 1.34
C GLU A 76 -4.80 -12.96 -0.15
N MET A 77 -5.15 -11.94 -0.93
CA MET A 77 -4.85 -11.89 -2.36
C MET A 77 -3.35 -11.73 -2.65
N SER A 78 -2.64 -10.98 -1.81
CA SER A 78 -1.21 -10.69 -1.98
C SER A 78 -0.52 -10.58 -0.62
N GLN A 79 0.26 -11.59 -0.26
CA GLN A 79 0.94 -11.66 1.04
C GLN A 79 2.02 -10.60 1.24
N ASN A 80 2.59 -10.07 0.16
CA ASN A 80 3.74 -9.18 0.19
C ASN A 80 3.45 -7.75 -0.26
N LEU A 81 2.23 -7.46 -0.72
CA LEU A 81 1.86 -6.12 -1.16
C LEU A 81 1.87 -5.13 0.02
N PRO A 82 2.67 -4.06 -0.01
CA PRO A 82 2.62 -3.05 1.03
C PRO A 82 1.25 -2.37 1.12
N ILE A 83 0.71 -2.28 2.33
CA ILE A 83 -0.58 -1.65 2.63
C ILE A 83 -0.37 -0.58 3.69
N ILE A 84 -0.71 0.67 3.37
CA ILE A 84 -0.66 1.79 4.29
C ILE A 84 -2.07 2.30 4.54
N VAL A 85 -2.44 2.43 5.81
CA VAL A 85 -3.69 3.07 6.21
C VAL A 85 -3.48 4.58 6.24
N PHE A 86 -4.38 5.31 5.59
CA PHE A 86 -4.42 6.77 5.59
C PHE A 86 -5.83 7.22 5.94
N THR A 87 -6.05 7.61 7.19
CA THR A 87 -7.39 7.82 7.74
C THR A 87 -7.54 9.15 8.49
N GLY A 88 -8.72 9.76 8.36
CA GLY A 88 -9.07 11.03 9.04
C GLY A 88 -9.64 10.84 10.44
N VAL A 89 -9.89 9.61 10.88
CA VAL A 89 -10.25 9.35 12.28
C VAL A 89 -9.07 9.72 13.15
N GLY A 90 -9.31 10.47 14.24
CA GLY A 90 -8.27 10.78 15.22
C GLY A 90 -7.54 9.54 15.71
N TYR A 91 -6.40 9.73 16.33
CA TYR A 91 -5.57 8.63 16.83
C TYR A 91 -6.40 7.68 17.69
N ASP A 92 -6.64 6.50 17.16
CA ASP A 92 -7.31 5.40 17.83
C ASP A 92 -6.37 4.21 17.82
N GLU A 93 -5.76 3.97 18.97
CA GLU A 93 -4.76 2.91 19.14
C GLU A 93 -5.34 1.52 18.87
N GLU A 94 -6.58 1.27 19.27
CA GLU A 94 -7.25 -0.01 19.06
C GLU A 94 -7.47 -0.28 17.57
N ARG A 95 -7.94 0.70 16.82
CA ARG A 95 -8.09 0.60 15.37
C ARG A 95 -6.76 0.45 14.64
N MET A 96 -5.74 1.18 15.09
CA MET A 96 -4.39 1.05 14.55
C MET A 96 -3.87 -0.38 14.74
N HIS A 97 -3.97 -0.93 15.94
CA HIS A 97 -3.55 -2.31 16.20
C HIS A 97 -4.36 -3.32 15.41
N ALA A 98 -5.66 -3.12 15.26
CA ALA A 98 -6.52 -3.98 14.44
C ALA A 98 -6.11 -3.97 12.97
N ALA A 99 -5.80 -2.79 12.41
CA ALA A 99 -5.33 -2.65 11.03
C ALA A 99 -3.96 -3.35 10.82
N LEU A 100 -3.03 -3.19 11.75
CA LEU A 100 -1.73 -3.85 11.69
C LEU A 100 -1.86 -5.38 11.79
N ARG A 101 -2.72 -5.89 12.68
CA ARG A 101 -3.01 -7.33 12.77
C ARG A 101 -3.67 -7.87 11.51
N ALA A 102 -4.49 -7.08 10.84
CA ALA A 102 -5.10 -7.45 9.57
C ALA A 102 -4.10 -7.52 8.40
N GLY A 103 -2.94 -6.92 8.56
CA GLY A 103 -1.86 -6.98 7.59
C GLY A 103 -1.35 -5.65 7.05
N ALA A 104 -1.80 -4.51 7.61
CA ALA A 104 -1.26 -3.21 7.24
C ALA A 104 0.21 -3.08 7.67
N ASN A 105 1.00 -2.40 6.85
CA ASN A 105 2.42 -2.15 7.09
C ASN A 105 2.68 -0.79 7.73
N GLY A 106 1.70 0.09 7.75
CA GLY A 106 1.78 1.40 8.36
C GLY A 106 0.42 2.05 8.54
N TYR A 107 0.38 3.07 9.37
CA TYR A 107 -0.84 3.80 9.72
C TYR A 107 -0.51 5.29 9.83
N VAL A 108 -1.16 6.12 9.05
CA VAL A 108 -0.94 7.57 9.00
C VAL A 108 -2.26 8.31 9.12
N SER A 109 -2.29 9.35 9.94
CA SER A 109 -3.46 10.23 10.06
C SER A 109 -3.50 11.26 8.94
N LYS A 110 -4.68 11.49 8.36
CA LYS A 110 -4.94 12.57 7.41
C LYS A 110 -4.77 13.97 8.02
N ASN A 111 -4.75 14.07 9.35
CA ASN A 111 -4.56 15.33 10.08
C ASN A 111 -3.08 15.75 10.17
N LEU A 112 -2.16 14.90 9.78
CA LEU A 112 -0.74 15.20 9.70
C LEU A 112 -0.37 15.78 8.33
N PRO A 113 0.76 16.51 8.22
CA PRO A 113 1.26 16.94 6.92
C PRO A 113 1.46 15.77 5.97
N ILE A 114 1.21 15.97 4.68
CA ILE A 114 1.31 14.92 3.66
C ILE A 114 2.71 14.30 3.58
N GLU A 115 3.72 15.03 3.96
CA GLU A 115 5.10 14.55 4.02
C GLU A 115 5.27 13.37 4.98
N GLN A 116 4.44 13.28 6.01
CA GLN A 116 4.44 12.13 6.94
C GLN A 116 3.99 10.86 6.22
N LEU A 117 2.96 10.93 5.40
CA LEU A 117 2.55 9.80 4.57
C LEU A 117 3.68 9.38 3.63
N TYR A 118 4.31 10.34 2.96
CA TYR A 118 5.40 10.07 2.04
C TYR A 118 6.62 9.44 2.72
N CYS A 119 6.98 9.88 3.92
CA CYS A 119 8.04 9.28 4.73
C CYS A 119 7.72 7.84 5.12
N VAL A 120 6.51 7.56 5.56
CA VAL A 120 6.08 6.19 5.91
C VAL A 120 6.08 5.28 4.69
N LEU A 121 5.54 5.74 3.56
CA LEU A 121 5.57 5.02 2.29
C LEU A 121 7.00 4.67 1.87
N SER A 122 7.91 5.62 1.93
CA SER A 122 9.32 5.44 1.56
C SER A 122 9.99 4.37 2.43
N ARG A 123 9.75 4.41 3.73
CA ARG A 123 10.30 3.44 4.69
C ARG A 123 9.76 2.03 4.44
N VAL A 124 8.46 1.91 4.28
CA VAL A 124 7.80 0.62 4.05
C VAL A 124 8.25 0.00 2.74
N LEU A 125 8.31 0.77 1.66
CA LEU A 125 8.78 0.29 0.36
C LEU A 125 10.25 -0.15 0.40
N ALA A 126 11.13 0.58 1.08
CA ALA A 126 12.53 0.20 1.25
C ALA A 126 12.67 -1.13 2.01
N THR A 127 11.91 -1.33 3.09
CA THR A 127 11.89 -2.57 3.88
C THR A 127 11.41 -3.76 3.05
N CYS A 128 10.34 -3.60 2.27
CA CYS A 128 9.81 -4.64 1.41
C CYS A 128 10.79 -5.04 0.31
N GLN A 129 11.52 -4.08 -0.26
CA GLN A 129 12.57 -4.36 -1.25
C GLN A 129 13.72 -5.16 -0.66
N GLN A 130 14.16 -4.83 0.55
CA GLN A 130 15.22 -5.57 1.24
C GLN A 130 14.81 -7.01 1.53
N ARG A 131 13.57 -7.23 1.96
CA ARG A 131 13.00 -8.57 2.16
C ARG A 131 13.01 -9.38 0.87
N ALA A 132 12.48 -8.83 -0.21
CA ALA A 132 12.42 -9.49 -1.51
C ALA A 132 13.83 -9.88 -2.01
N ARG A 133 14.81 -9.01 -1.82
CA ARG A 133 16.22 -9.31 -2.17
C ARG A 133 16.79 -10.46 -1.32
N ARG A 134 16.53 -10.48 -0.01
CA ARG A 134 16.99 -11.55 0.88
C ARG A 134 16.36 -12.89 0.52
N GLU A 135 15.07 -12.92 0.25
CA GLU A 135 14.34 -14.13 -0.15
C GLU A 135 14.81 -14.66 -1.51
N SER A 136 15.10 -13.77 -2.46
CA SER A 136 15.66 -14.14 -3.76
C SER A 136 17.07 -14.74 -3.64
N LEU A 137 17.91 -14.21 -2.75
CA LEU A 137 19.27 -14.72 -2.49
C LEU A 137 19.26 -16.03 -1.69
N ALA A 138 18.24 -16.24 -0.83
CA ALA A 138 18.10 -17.43 -0.01
C ALA A 138 17.47 -18.62 -0.75
N ARG A 139 16.87 -18.41 -1.93
CA ARG A 139 16.36 -19.50 -2.76
C ARG A 139 17.55 -20.33 -3.28
N PRO A 140 17.62 -21.66 -2.98
CA PRO A 140 18.62 -22.49 -3.60
C PRO A 140 18.44 -22.38 -5.11
N GLN A 141 19.51 -22.04 -5.79
CA GLN A 141 19.52 -22.23 -7.23
C GLN A 141 19.25 -23.71 -7.46
N HIS A 142 18.11 -24.05 -8.01
CA HIS A 142 17.95 -25.34 -8.64
C HIS A 142 18.93 -25.38 -9.80
N VAL A 143 20.11 -25.90 -9.50
CA VAL A 143 20.98 -26.39 -10.55
C VAL A 143 20.17 -27.52 -11.20
N LEU A 144 19.57 -27.23 -12.34
CA LEU A 144 19.20 -28.28 -13.26
C LEU A 144 20.50 -28.99 -13.60
N ALA A 145 20.79 -30.10 -12.88
CA ALA A 145 21.76 -31.04 -13.32
C ALA A 145 21.25 -31.51 -14.68
N GLY A 146 21.85 -31.00 -15.74
CA GLY A 146 21.56 -31.43 -17.08
C GLY A 146 21.80 -32.93 -17.10
N ALA A 147 20.74 -33.69 -17.29
CA ALA A 147 20.88 -35.07 -17.66
C ALA A 147 21.67 -35.12 -18.97
N ALA A 148 22.86 -35.63 -18.89
CA ALA A 148 23.62 -35.97 -20.08
C ALA A 148 22.83 -37.03 -20.90
#